data_477085c7482f88ce75726e6aedcce795
#
_entry.id   477085c7482f88ce75726e6aedcce795
#
_cell.length_a   1.000
_cell.length_b   1.000
_cell.length_c   1.000
_cell.angle_alpha   90.00
_cell.angle_beta   90.00
_cell.angle_gamma   90.00
#
_symmetry.space_group_name_H-M   'P 1'
#
loop_
_entity.id
_entity.type
_entity.pdbx_description
1 polymer ?
#
loop_
_entity_poly.entity_id
_entity_poly.type
_entity_poly.pdbx_seq_one_letter_code
_entity_poly.pdbx_strand_id
1 'polypeptide(L)'
;MQIGLIGYGRMGQAVERAATARGHTITGVIRRDTPLDARLQVAQQSDALIDFSLAEAVSANVALALQTRTPLIIGTTGWDAQREAIAQQVQANGGSVLYAPNFSIAVQVFVQQAVSLAAQLLTLEGWDVAIEEIHHRGKADAPSGTARALATRLQHALDNRRTAQYPAPADHRLPDAQFAVGVVRIGSEFGTHRLMLDGPYDWIELTHRAKSRDGFAYGAVRAAEWLVGRTGFFTFAEVLHEILAHKEER
;
A
#
# COMPACT_ATOMS: atom_id res chain seq x y z
N MET A 1 16.41 -1.36 -15.68
CA MET A 1 16.65 -2.42 -14.69
C MET A 1 16.10 -3.75 -15.17
N GLN A 2 16.66 -4.83 -14.67
CA GLN A 2 16.16 -6.18 -14.79
C GLN A 2 15.25 -6.49 -13.59
N ILE A 3 13.99 -6.87 -13.81
CA ILE A 3 13.02 -7.09 -12.73
C ILE A 3 12.50 -8.52 -12.76
N GLY A 4 12.62 -9.24 -11.64
CA GLY A 4 11.99 -10.54 -11.45
C GLY A 4 10.62 -10.39 -10.79
N LEU A 5 9.63 -11.15 -11.24
CA LEU A 5 8.28 -11.13 -10.66
C LEU A 5 8.04 -12.38 -9.82
N ILE A 6 7.50 -12.19 -8.61
CA ILE A 6 7.01 -13.27 -7.76
C ILE A 6 5.48 -13.19 -7.70
N GLY A 7 4.83 -14.22 -8.25
CA GLY A 7 3.39 -14.19 -8.51
C GLY A 7 3.03 -13.50 -9.84
N TYR A 8 2.11 -14.13 -10.59
CA TYR A 8 1.71 -13.64 -11.92
C TYR A 8 0.18 -13.64 -12.10
N GLY A 9 -0.51 -13.21 -11.05
CA GLY A 9 -1.92 -12.90 -11.08
C GLY A 9 -2.20 -11.55 -11.74
N ARG A 10 -3.37 -10.97 -11.46
CA ARG A 10 -3.77 -9.66 -12.00
C ARG A 10 -2.78 -8.53 -11.67
N MET A 11 -2.16 -8.57 -10.47
CA MET A 11 -1.15 -7.57 -10.11
C MET A 11 0.20 -7.82 -10.79
N GLY A 12 0.70 -9.06 -10.83
CA GLY A 12 1.97 -9.38 -11.52
C GLY A 12 1.94 -8.96 -12.99
N GLN A 13 0.82 -9.21 -13.70
CA GLN A 13 0.64 -8.75 -15.08
C GLN A 13 0.60 -7.23 -15.21
N ALA A 14 0.00 -6.51 -14.24
CA ALA A 14 0.01 -5.05 -14.24
C ALA A 14 1.42 -4.50 -13.98
N VAL A 15 2.20 -5.15 -13.09
CA VAL A 15 3.60 -4.77 -12.83
C VAL A 15 4.47 -4.98 -14.07
N GLU A 16 4.30 -6.10 -14.79
CA GLU A 16 5.01 -6.32 -16.06
C GLU A 16 4.75 -5.19 -17.06
N ARG A 17 3.48 -4.83 -17.28
CA ARG A 17 3.14 -3.71 -18.18
C ARG A 17 3.76 -2.39 -17.71
N ALA A 18 3.66 -2.09 -16.41
CA ALA A 18 4.21 -0.86 -15.85
C ALA A 18 5.74 -0.82 -15.96
N ALA A 19 6.43 -1.92 -15.69
CA ALA A 19 7.87 -2.06 -15.81
C ALA A 19 8.32 -1.87 -17.27
N THR A 20 7.68 -2.56 -18.21
CA THR A 20 7.98 -2.46 -19.64
C THR A 20 7.74 -1.05 -20.16
N ALA A 21 6.65 -0.40 -19.78
CA ALA A 21 6.36 0.99 -20.16
C ALA A 21 7.40 2.00 -19.64
N ARG A 22 8.13 1.65 -18.58
CA ARG A 22 9.23 2.44 -18.02
C ARG A 22 10.62 2.01 -18.52
N GLY A 23 10.69 1.14 -19.54
CA GLY A 23 11.95 0.69 -20.14
C GLY A 23 12.70 -0.36 -19.32
N HIS A 24 12.01 -1.06 -18.41
CA HIS A 24 12.59 -2.19 -17.67
C HIS A 24 12.33 -3.52 -18.37
N THR A 25 13.19 -4.50 -18.14
CA THR A 25 13.06 -5.84 -18.70
C THR A 25 12.65 -6.83 -17.60
N ILE A 26 11.72 -7.73 -17.90
CA ILE A 26 11.37 -8.82 -16.99
C ILE A 26 12.30 -10.00 -17.23
N THR A 27 13.07 -10.39 -16.21
CA THR A 27 14.02 -11.52 -16.25
C THR A 27 13.31 -12.87 -16.19
N GLY A 28 12.20 -12.92 -15.44
CA GLY A 28 11.41 -14.13 -15.29
C GLY A 28 10.29 -13.97 -14.29
N VAL A 29 9.48 -15.02 -14.19
CA VAL A 29 8.33 -15.10 -13.30
C VAL A 29 8.48 -16.31 -12.39
N ILE A 30 8.50 -16.05 -11.08
CA ILE A 30 8.49 -17.08 -10.04
C ILE A 30 7.03 -17.38 -9.68
N ARG A 31 6.60 -18.62 -9.89
CA ARG A 31 5.28 -19.12 -9.53
C ARG A 31 5.40 -20.14 -8.39
N ARG A 32 4.26 -20.63 -7.90
CA ARG A 32 4.20 -21.59 -6.80
C ARG A 32 4.97 -22.88 -7.13
N ASP A 33 4.89 -23.34 -8.37
CA ASP A 33 5.48 -24.55 -8.90
C ASP A 33 6.87 -24.38 -9.53
N THR A 34 7.43 -23.16 -9.53
CA THR A 34 8.77 -22.88 -10.06
C THR A 34 9.82 -23.59 -9.21
N PRO A 35 10.68 -24.46 -9.80
CA PRO A 35 11.76 -25.14 -9.09
C PRO A 35 12.74 -24.16 -8.43
N LEU A 36 13.41 -24.60 -7.36
CA LEU A 36 14.32 -23.75 -6.58
C LEU A 36 15.45 -23.15 -7.44
N ASP A 37 16.09 -23.98 -8.27
CA ASP A 37 17.18 -23.52 -9.13
C ASP A 37 16.73 -22.44 -10.11
N ALA A 38 15.53 -22.57 -10.68
CA ALA A 38 14.96 -21.54 -11.55
C ALA A 38 14.59 -20.26 -10.77
N ARG A 39 14.13 -20.37 -9.51
CA ARG A 39 13.90 -19.19 -8.65
C ARG A 39 15.21 -18.46 -8.37
N LEU A 40 16.27 -19.19 -8.01
CA LEU A 40 17.60 -18.65 -7.79
C LEU A 40 18.13 -17.95 -9.04
N GLN A 41 17.98 -18.58 -10.22
CA GLN A 41 18.40 -18.00 -11.49
C GLN A 41 17.68 -16.67 -11.76
N VAL A 42 16.35 -16.62 -11.65
CA VAL A 42 15.58 -15.39 -11.83
C VAL A 42 16.04 -14.32 -10.85
N ALA A 43 16.19 -14.64 -9.57
CA ALA A 43 16.60 -13.68 -8.56
C ALA A 43 18.01 -13.14 -8.82
N GLN A 44 18.98 -13.98 -9.15
CA GLN A 44 20.36 -13.59 -9.44
C GLN A 44 20.51 -12.73 -10.72
N GLN A 45 19.59 -12.88 -11.68
CA GLN A 45 19.57 -12.10 -12.92
C GLN A 45 18.80 -10.78 -12.79
N SER A 46 18.20 -10.51 -11.62
CA SER A 46 17.37 -9.35 -11.39
C SER A 46 18.08 -8.30 -10.55
N ASP A 47 17.90 -7.03 -10.92
CA ASP A 47 18.26 -5.88 -10.07
C ASP A 47 17.31 -5.73 -8.89
N ALA A 48 16.05 -6.17 -9.06
CA ALA A 48 15.03 -6.19 -8.00
C ALA A 48 13.97 -7.26 -8.27
N LEU A 49 13.36 -7.78 -7.19
CA LEU A 49 12.20 -8.66 -7.21
C LEU A 49 10.94 -7.89 -6.78
N ILE A 50 9.80 -8.14 -7.42
CA ILE A 50 8.51 -7.58 -7.03
C ILE A 50 7.53 -8.72 -6.75
N ASP A 51 7.08 -8.81 -5.49
CA ASP A 51 6.23 -9.87 -4.96
C ASP A 51 4.78 -9.43 -4.79
N PHE A 52 3.89 -10.02 -5.60
CA PHE A 52 2.43 -10.00 -5.45
C PHE A 52 1.91 -11.45 -5.46
N SER A 53 2.36 -12.25 -4.53
CA SER A 53 2.03 -13.68 -4.42
C SER A 53 1.03 -13.97 -3.29
N LEU A 54 1.37 -14.86 -2.38
CA LEU A 54 0.54 -15.32 -1.27
C LEU A 54 1.25 -15.05 0.06
N ALA A 55 0.48 -14.79 1.12
CA ALA A 55 1.01 -14.47 2.45
C ALA A 55 1.95 -15.55 2.99
N GLU A 56 1.60 -16.82 2.79
CA GLU A 56 2.41 -17.97 3.22
C GLU A 56 3.77 -18.10 2.50
N ALA A 57 3.92 -17.47 1.33
CA ALA A 57 5.16 -17.52 0.56
C ALA A 57 6.14 -16.40 0.92
N VAL A 58 5.70 -15.34 1.61
CA VAL A 58 6.51 -14.14 1.86
C VAL A 58 7.82 -14.47 2.56
N SER A 59 7.79 -15.28 3.61
CA SER A 59 9.00 -15.67 4.35
C SER A 59 10.03 -16.38 3.47
N ALA A 60 9.59 -17.28 2.60
CA ALA A 60 10.46 -17.98 1.65
C ALA A 60 10.99 -17.03 0.55
N ASN A 61 10.18 -16.08 0.10
CA ASN A 61 10.58 -15.07 -0.89
C ASN A 61 11.61 -14.10 -0.31
N VAL A 62 11.48 -13.72 0.96
CA VAL A 62 12.49 -12.94 1.69
C VAL A 62 13.79 -13.72 1.82
N ALA A 63 13.73 -15.00 2.20
CA ALA A 63 14.92 -15.85 2.29
C ALA A 63 15.64 -15.96 0.94
N LEU A 64 14.91 -16.12 -0.18
CA LEU A 64 15.45 -16.11 -1.53
C LEU A 64 16.17 -14.77 -1.84
N ALA A 65 15.51 -13.64 -1.54
CA ALA A 65 16.06 -12.30 -1.77
C ALA A 65 17.34 -12.06 -0.96
N LEU A 66 17.37 -12.49 0.30
CA LEU A 66 18.57 -12.42 1.16
C LEU A 66 19.71 -13.30 0.65
N GLN A 67 19.41 -14.55 0.25
CA GLN A 67 20.39 -15.48 -0.29
C GLN A 67 21.05 -14.94 -1.57
N THR A 68 20.28 -14.30 -2.44
CA THR A 68 20.76 -13.76 -3.73
C THR A 68 21.23 -12.32 -3.62
N ARG A 69 21.03 -11.66 -2.46
CA ARG A 69 21.27 -10.23 -2.24
C ARG A 69 20.49 -9.33 -3.21
N THR A 70 19.33 -9.78 -3.63
CA THR A 70 18.47 -9.04 -4.57
C THR A 70 17.44 -8.23 -3.79
N PRO A 71 17.31 -6.92 -4.03
CA PRO A 71 16.27 -6.07 -3.44
C PRO A 71 14.87 -6.64 -3.70
N LEU A 72 13.99 -6.60 -2.69
CA LEU A 72 12.64 -7.18 -2.76
C LEU A 72 11.57 -6.15 -2.40
N ILE A 73 10.62 -5.96 -3.31
CA ILE A 73 9.39 -5.21 -3.08
C ILE A 73 8.27 -6.19 -2.73
N ILE A 74 7.61 -5.98 -1.59
CA ILE A 74 6.52 -6.85 -1.13
C ILE A 74 5.20 -6.08 -1.16
N GLY A 75 4.31 -6.44 -2.10
CA GLY A 75 2.93 -5.97 -2.18
C GLY A 75 1.92 -7.00 -1.71
N THR A 76 2.37 -8.20 -1.38
CA THR A 76 1.56 -9.26 -0.79
C THR A 76 1.08 -8.83 0.59
N THR A 77 -0.20 -9.06 0.91
CA THR A 77 -0.83 -8.71 2.20
C THR A 77 -1.17 -9.96 3.01
N GLY A 78 -1.52 -9.78 4.29
CA GLY A 78 -1.97 -10.89 5.17
C GLY A 78 -0.84 -11.62 5.90
N TRP A 79 0.36 -11.04 5.98
CA TRP A 79 1.50 -11.60 6.71
C TRP A 79 2.00 -10.70 7.87
N ASP A 80 1.14 -9.76 8.31
CA ASP A 80 1.49 -8.75 9.32
C ASP A 80 2.05 -9.34 10.62
N ALA A 81 1.59 -10.53 11.01
CA ALA A 81 2.11 -11.23 12.19
C ALA A 81 3.59 -11.60 12.10
N GLN A 82 4.15 -11.70 10.88
CA GLN A 82 5.55 -12.04 10.64
C GLN A 82 6.42 -10.81 10.37
N ARG A 83 5.81 -9.62 10.23
CA ARG A 83 6.50 -8.41 9.73
C ARG A 83 7.71 -8.00 10.57
N GLU A 84 7.58 -8.00 11.88
CA GLU A 84 8.66 -7.62 12.77
C GLU A 84 9.83 -8.60 12.71
N ALA A 85 9.56 -9.90 12.75
CA ALA A 85 10.59 -10.93 12.63
C ALA A 85 11.31 -10.87 11.27
N ILE A 86 10.57 -10.64 10.18
CA ILE A 86 11.15 -10.45 8.85
C ILE A 86 11.99 -9.18 8.79
N ALA A 87 11.56 -8.07 9.36
CA ALA A 87 12.34 -6.84 9.40
C ALA A 87 13.67 -7.04 10.14
N GLN A 88 13.67 -7.71 11.29
CA GLN A 88 14.87 -8.08 12.04
C GLN A 88 15.79 -8.99 11.23
N GLN A 89 15.23 -10.00 10.55
CA GLN A 89 15.99 -10.90 9.67
C GLN A 89 16.67 -10.15 8.51
N VAL A 90 15.95 -9.24 7.86
CA VAL A 90 16.47 -8.40 6.77
C VAL A 90 17.62 -7.53 7.27
N GLN A 91 17.44 -6.88 8.42
CA GLN A 91 18.46 -6.02 9.02
C GLN A 91 19.72 -6.80 9.42
N ALA A 92 19.55 -7.95 10.07
CA ALA A 92 20.66 -8.81 10.50
C ALA A 92 21.49 -9.36 9.34
N ASN A 93 20.90 -9.53 8.16
CA ASN A 93 21.57 -10.07 6.95
C ASN A 93 21.96 -8.98 5.94
N GLY A 94 21.82 -7.70 6.26
CA GLY A 94 22.12 -6.61 5.34
C GLY A 94 21.27 -6.65 4.06
N GLY A 95 20.02 -7.11 4.17
CA GLY A 95 19.11 -7.22 3.05
C GLY A 95 18.43 -5.90 2.67
N SER A 96 17.72 -5.90 1.56
CA SER A 96 16.99 -4.76 1.01
C SER A 96 15.54 -5.14 0.76
N VAL A 97 14.61 -4.65 1.59
CA VAL A 97 13.19 -4.94 1.46
C VAL A 97 12.37 -3.67 1.60
N LEU A 98 11.37 -3.49 0.73
CA LEU A 98 10.37 -2.44 0.86
C LEU A 98 8.97 -3.05 0.80
N TYR A 99 8.19 -2.80 1.83
CA TYR A 99 6.83 -3.31 1.96
C TYR A 99 5.78 -2.21 1.88
N ALA A 100 4.66 -2.52 1.23
CA ALA A 100 3.43 -1.77 1.39
C ALA A 100 2.20 -2.65 1.14
N PRO A 101 1.13 -2.48 1.93
CA PRO A 101 -0.18 -3.06 1.61
C PRO A 101 -0.85 -2.37 0.41
N ASN A 102 -0.35 -1.19 0.02
CA ASN A 102 -0.84 -0.39 -1.09
C ASN A 102 0.27 0.49 -1.68
N PHE A 103 0.67 0.23 -2.91
CA PHE A 103 1.72 0.96 -3.63
C PHE A 103 1.21 2.15 -4.46
N SER A 104 -0.08 2.48 -4.44
CA SER A 104 -0.55 3.66 -5.17
C SER A 104 0.01 4.94 -4.55
N ILE A 105 0.88 5.63 -5.28
CA ILE A 105 1.42 6.94 -4.89
C ILE A 105 0.28 7.92 -4.60
N ALA A 106 -0.73 7.96 -5.46
CA ALA A 106 -1.88 8.85 -5.30
C ALA A 106 -2.66 8.56 -4.00
N VAL A 107 -2.85 7.28 -3.63
CA VAL A 107 -3.47 6.90 -2.35
C VAL A 107 -2.62 7.35 -1.17
N GLN A 108 -1.31 7.15 -1.23
CA GLN A 108 -0.43 7.55 -0.11
C GLN A 108 -0.44 9.07 0.10
N VAL A 109 -0.35 9.84 -0.98
CA VAL A 109 -0.47 11.32 -0.93
C VAL A 109 -1.86 11.72 -0.43
N PHE A 110 -2.91 11.11 -0.96
CA PHE A 110 -4.28 11.37 -0.50
C PHE A 110 -4.43 11.15 1.02
N VAL A 111 -3.98 10.00 1.53
CA VAL A 111 -4.07 9.68 2.96
C VAL A 111 -3.29 10.70 3.81
N GLN A 112 -2.08 11.05 3.38
CA GLN A 112 -1.25 12.04 4.09
C GLN A 112 -1.92 13.41 4.15
N GLN A 113 -2.44 13.91 3.02
CA GLN A 113 -3.08 15.23 2.95
C GLN A 113 -4.43 15.24 3.67
N ALA A 114 -5.22 14.16 3.55
CA ALA A 114 -6.49 14.02 4.24
C ALA A 114 -6.33 14.06 5.76
N VAL A 115 -5.35 13.33 6.30
CA VAL A 115 -5.05 13.33 7.74
C VAL A 115 -4.55 14.70 8.20
N SER A 116 -3.63 15.33 7.44
CA SER A 116 -3.08 16.65 7.78
C SER A 116 -4.17 17.73 7.81
N LEU A 117 -5.05 17.75 6.82
CA LEU A 117 -6.16 18.69 6.75
C LEU A 117 -7.15 18.48 7.90
N ALA A 118 -7.57 17.24 8.13
CA ALA A 118 -8.50 16.91 9.20
C ALA A 118 -7.93 17.28 10.59
N ALA A 119 -6.66 16.95 10.85
CA ALA A 119 -6.00 17.26 12.11
C ALA A 119 -5.98 18.78 12.41
N GLN A 120 -5.86 19.63 11.37
CA GLN A 120 -5.89 21.08 11.54
C GLN A 120 -7.31 21.57 11.83
N LEU A 121 -8.31 21.16 11.03
CA LEU A 121 -9.68 21.67 11.15
C LEU A 121 -10.40 21.17 12.41
N LEU A 122 -10.13 19.91 12.81
CA LEU A 122 -10.75 19.33 14.02
C LEU A 122 -10.21 19.90 15.34
N THR A 123 -9.26 20.84 15.30
CA THR A 123 -8.90 21.68 16.46
C THR A 123 -9.89 22.83 16.68
N LEU A 124 -10.67 23.17 15.65
CA LEU A 124 -11.64 24.24 15.69
C LEU A 124 -13.00 23.70 16.18
N GLU A 125 -13.75 24.55 16.88
CA GLU A 125 -15.08 24.19 17.38
C GLU A 125 -16.08 23.99 16.22
N GLY A 126 -16.95 23.00 16.35
CA GLY A 126 -18.03 22.72 15.41
C GLY A 126 -17.63 21.91 14.18
N TRP A 127 -16.38 21.48 14.05
CA TRP A 127 -15.96 20.61 12.95
C TRP A 127 -16.16 19.13 13.29
N ASP A 128 -16.66 18.39 12.30
CA ASP A 128 -16.82 16.93 12.33
C ASP A 128 -16.16 16.27 11.13
N VAL A 129 -15.98 14.94 11.18
CA VAL A 129 -15.30 14.16 10.14
C VAL A 129 -15.97 12.80 9.92
N ALA A 130 -16.03 12.38 8.66
CA ALA A 130 -16.38 11.00 8.30
C ALA A 130 -15.48 10.50 7.16
N ILE A 131 -15.35 9.18 7.08
CA ILE A 131 -14.67 8.47 5.99
C ILE A 131 -15.69 7.62 5.26
N GLU A 132 -15.63 7.57 3.94
CA GLU A 132 -16.39 6.66 3.10
C GLU A 132 -15.47 5.89 2.17
N GLU A 133 -15.77 4.60 1.96
CA GLU A 133 -15.11 3.79 0.93
C GLU A 133 -16.12 3.06 0.06
N ILE A 134 -15.81 2.95 -1.24
CA ILE A 134 -16.64 2.26 -2.22
C ILE A 134 -15.76 1.29 -3.01
N HIS A 135 -16.13 0.01 -3.06
CA HIS A 135 -15.42 -1.01 -3.85
C HIS A 135 -16.39 -1.94 -4.57
N HIS A 136 -15.84 -2.77 -5.44
CA HIS A 136 -16.59 -3.77 -6.19
C HIS A 136 -17.25 -4.80 -5.26
N ARG A 137 -18.33 -5.38 -5.75
CA ARG A 137 -19.18 -6.33 -5.01
C ARG A 137 -18.43 -7.56 -4.47
N GLY A 138 -17.37 -7.99 -5.16
CA GLY A 138 -16.56 -9.15 -4.77
C GLY A 138 -15.41 -8.87 -3.79
N LYS A 139 -15.31 -7.64 -3.19
CA LYS A 139 -14.30 -7.35 -2.19
C LYS A 139 -14.75 -7.88 -0.82
N ALA A 140 -13.96 -8.81 -0.25
CA ALA A 140 -14.33 -9.52 0.97
C ALA A 140 -14.09 -8.71 2.25
N ASP A 141 -12.99 -7.94 2.31
CA ASP A 141 -12.66 -7.12 3.48
C ASP A 141 -13.50 -5.83 3.50
N ALA A 142 -14.05 -5.51 4.66
CA ALA A 142 -14.80 -4.30 4.94
C ALA A 142 -14.53 -3.83 6.39
N PRO A 143 -14.04 -2.59 6.62
CA PRO A 143 -13.52 -1.65 5.63
C PRO A 143 -12.27 -2.17 4.93
N SER A 144 -11.93 -1.56 3.76
CA SER A 144 -10.71 -1.86 3.02
C SER A 144 -9.44 -1.50 3.83
N GLY A 145 -8.30 -2.10 3.44
CA GLY A 145 -7.01 -1.77 4.07
C GLY A 145 -6.68 -0.28 3.99
N THR A 146 -7.02 0.41 2.89
CA THR A 146 -6.81 1.87 2.76
C THR A 146 -7.71 2.67 3.70
N ALA A 147 -8.98 2.31 3.80
CA ALA A 147 -9.91 3.00 4.72
C ALA A 147 -9.48 2.81 6.18
N ARG A 148 -9.06 1.59 6.55
CA ARG A 148 -8.51 1.31 7.89
C ARG A 148 -7.24 2.13 8.16
N ALA A 149 -6.30 2.18 7.21
CA ALA A 149 -5.06 2.95 7.35
C ALA A 149 -5.35 4.46 7.50
N LEU A 150 -6.29 5.01 6.71
CA LEU A 150 -6.73 6.40 6.84
C LEU A 150 -7.34 6.65 8.23
N ALA A 151 -8.26 5.78 8.68
CA ALA A 151 -8.90 5.90 9.98
C ALA A 151 -7.90 5.83 11.15
N THR A 152 -6.98 4.84 11.12
CA THR A 152 -5.95 4.68 12.16
C THR A 152 -5.01 5.90 12.22
N ARG A 153 -4.55 6.41 11.07
CA ARG A 153 -3.68 7.58 11.03
C ARG A 153 -4.41 8.83 11.51
N LEU A 154 -5.69 8.98 11.17
CA LEU A 154 -6.51 10.10 11.66
C LEU A 154 -6.68 10.02 13.18
N GLN A 155 -6.99 8.84 13.74
CA GLN A 155 -7.08 8.64 15.18
C GLN A 155 -5.79 9.07 15.90
N HIS A 156 -4.63 8.63 15.41
CA HIS A 156 -3.33 9.00 15.99
C HIS A 156 -3.09 10.51 15.88
N ALA A 157 -3.41 11.13 14.76
CA ALA A 157 -3.25 12.58 14.57
C ALA A 157 -4.17 13.41 15.48
N LEU A 158 -5.23 12.80 16.00
CA LEU A 158 -6.15 13.40 16.98
C LEU A 158 -5.85 12.98 18.43
N ASP A 159 -4.66 12.41 18.71
CA ASP A 159 -4.27 11.89 20.04
C ASP A 159 -5.29 10.89 20.61
N ASN A 160 -5.95 10.11 19.74
CA ASN A 160 -7.02 9.16 20.04
C ASN A 160 -8.25 9.80 20.76
N ARG A 161 -8.44 11.12 20.68
CA ARG A 161 -9.61 11.78 21.22
C ARG A 161 -10.90 11.41 20.47
N ARG A 162 -10.79 11.00 19.22
CA ARG A 162 -11.87 10.42 18.42
C ARG A 162 -11.44 9.08 17.84
N THR A 163 -12.32 8.08 17.89
CA THR A 163 -12.06 6.73 17.39
C THR A 163 -12.95 6.40 16.18
N ALA A 164 -12.43 5.61 15.27
CA ALA A 164 -13.19 5.15 14.11
C ALA A 164 -14.27 4.13 14.51
N GLN A 165 -15.51 4.37 14.09
CA GLN A 165 -16.63 3.46 14.25
C GLN A 165 -17.01 2.84 12.91
N TYR A 166 -16.94 1.53 12.83
CA TYR A 166 -17.40 0.78 11.66
C TYR A 166 -17.97 -0.59 12.06
N PRO A 167 -19.12 -1.00 11.52
CA PRO A 167 -19.99 -0.17 10.70
C PRO A 167 -20.49 1.06 11.46
N ALA A 168 -20.90 2.10 10.73
CA ALA A 168 -21.58 3.23 11.37
C ALA A 168 -22.83 2.71 12.11
N PRO A 169 -23.16 3.24 13.30
CA PRO A 169 -24.32 2.79 14.05
C PRO A 169 -25.62 3.00 13.28
N ALA A 170 -26.50 2.03 13.31
CA ALA A 170 -27.77 2.08 12.61
C ALA A 170 -28.96 2.43 13.54
N ASP A 171 -28.76 2.30 14.84
CA ASP A 171 -29.83 2.32 15.85
C ASP A 171 -29.64 3.35 16.96
N HIS A 172 -28.51 4.06 16.96
CA HIS A 172 -28.25 5.12 17.96
C HIS A 172 -27.39 6.24 17.36
N ARG A 173 -27.36 7.39 18.03
CA ARG A 173 -26.52 8.52 17.67
C ARG A 173 -25.05 8.16 17.78
N LEU A 174 -24.23 8.60 16.80
CA LEU A 174 -22.77 8.50 16.88
C LEU A 174 -22.26 9.40 18.03
N PRO A 175 -21.51 8.87 19.01
CA PRO A 175 -20.90 9.67 20.07
C PRO A 175 -19.90 10.69 19.52
N ASP A 176 -19.77 11.84 20.16
CA ASP A 176 -18.87 12.93 19.76
C ASP A 176 -17.38 12.50 19.77
N ALA A 177 -17.04 11.48 20.58
CA ALA A 177 -15.70 10.86 20.61
C ALA A 177 -15.47 9.84 19.49
N GLN A 178 -16.37 9.75 18.50
CA GLN A 178 -16.26 8.81 17.41
C GLN A 178 -16.46 9.51 16.05
N PHE A 179 -15.96 8.90 14.99
CA PHE A 179 -16.26 9.27 13.61
C PHE A 179 -16.64 8.03 12.80
N ALA A 180 -17.55 8.22 11.85
CA ALA A 180 -18.06 7.14 11.04
C ALA A 180 -17.09 6.72 9.93
N VAL A 181 -17.02 5.41 9.64
CA VAL A 181 -16.41 4.86 8.43
C VAL A 181 -17.49 4.09 7.65
N GLY A 182 -18.01 4.72 6.61
CA GLY A 182 -19.02 4.16 5.71
C GLY A 182 -18.40 3.22 4.68
N VAL A 183 -19.11 2.13 4.37
CA VAL A 183 -18.65 1.11 3.42
C VAL A 183 -19.73 0.83 2.38
N VAL A 184 -19.41 0.99 1.11
CA VAL A 184 -20.31 0.67 -0.01
C VAL A 184 -19.68 -0.41 -0.90
N ARG A 185 -20.51 -1.35 -1.37
CA ARG A 185 -20.15 -2.40 -2.34
C ARG A 185 -21.07 -2.32 -3.55
N ILE A 186 -20.48 -2.01 -4.73
CA ILE A 186 -21.26 -1.81 -5.97
C ILE A 186 -20.47 -2.19 -7.21
N GLY A 187 -21.11 -2.93 -8.11
CA GLY A 187 -20.61 -3.21 -9.45
C GLY A 187 -19.16 -3.68 -9.48
N SER A 188 -18.34 -3.01 -10.30
CA SER A 188 -16.91 -3.28 -10.53
C SER A 188 -15.99 -2.14 -10.07
N GLU A 189 -16.43 -1.28 -9.15
CA GLU A 189 -15.65 -0.17 -8.63
C GLU A 189 -14.28 -0.62 -8.12
N PHE A 190 -13.18 -0.01 -8.60
CA PHE A 190 -11.83 -0.39 -8.23
C PHE A 190 -11.45 0.04 -6.81
N GLY A 191 -12.01 1.15 -6.36
CA GLY A 191 -11.80 1.69 -5.03
C GLY A 191 -11.90 3.21 -5.03
N THR A 192 -12.87 3.72 -4.31
CA THR A 192 -13.02 5.14 -4.00
C THR A 192 -12.86 5.30 -2.48
N HIS A 193 -12.11 6.29 -2.07
CA HIS A 193 -11.96 6.69 -0.67
C HIS A 193 -12.22 8.18 -0.57
N ARG A 194 -13.03 8.56 0.40
CA ARG A 194 -13.47 9.92 0.62
C ARG A 194 -13.27 10.29 2.09
N LEU A 195 -12.68 11.45 2.33
CA LEU A 195 -12.72 12.12 3.62
C LEU A 195 -13.69 13.30 3.51
N MET A 196 -14.63 13.38 4.42
CA MET A 196 -15.61 14.47 4.52
C MET A 196 -15.38 15.23 5.83
N LEU A 197 -15.35 16.53 5.76
CA LEU A 197 -15.20 17.43 6.90
C LEU A 197 -16.35 18.44 6.85
N ASP A 198 -17.14 18.46 7.92
CA ASP A 198 -18.29 19.34 8.08
C ASP A 198 -18.02 20.36 9.19
N GLY A 199 -18.04 21.63 8.85
CA GLY A 199 -17.83 22.75 9.75
C GLY A 199 -19.07 23.65 9.84
N PRO A 200 -19.07 24.65 10.75
CA PRO A 200 -20.22 25.52 10.93
C PRO A 200 -20.62 26.32 9.69
N TYR A 201 -19.68 26.56 8.77
CA TYR A 201 -19.86 27.43 7.61
C TYR A 201 -19.38 26.78 6.30
N ASP A 202 -18.59 25.70 6.37
CA ASP A 202 -17.93 25.10 5.22
C ASP A 202 -18.03 23.58 5.26
N TRP A 203 -18.15 22.99 4.07
CA TRP A 203 -18.00 21.56 3.82
C TRP A 203 -16.77 21.33 2.96
N ILE A 204 -15.90 20.41 3.38
CA ILE A 204 -14.73 20.01 2.59
C ILE A 204 -14.78 18.53 2.32
N GLU A 205 -14.52 18.15 1.08
CA GLU A 205 -14.44 16.77 0.65
C GLU A 205 -13.15 16.52 -0.12
N LEU A 206 -12.37 15.54 0.32
CA LEU A 206 -11.25 14.98 -0.45
C LEU A 206 -11.62 13.60 -0.94
N THR A 207 -11.51 13.39 -2.24
CA THR A 207 -11.84 12.10 -2.87
C THR A 207 -10.68 11.59 -3.71
N HIS A 208 -10.29 10.34 -3.45
CA HIS A 208 -9.44 9.54 -4.34
C HIS A 208 -10.27 8.43 -4.97
N ARG A 209 -10.17 8.25 -6.29
CA ARG A 209 -10.79 7.15 -7.03
C ARG A 209 -9.77 6.47 -7.92
N ALA A 210 -9.58 5.17 -7.71
CA ALA A 210 -8.73 4.35 -8.57
C ALA A 210 -9.41 4.08 -9.92
N LYS A 211 -8.70 4.29 -11.03
CA LYS A 211 -9.20 3.99 -12.38
C LYS A 211 -8.91 2.54 -12.80
N SER A 212 -7.80 1.99 -12.30
CA SER A 212 -7.34 0.63 -12.59
C SER A 212 -6.33 0.16 -11.53
N ARG A 213 -5.78 -1.05 -11.72
CA ARG A 213 -4.66 -1.55 -10.91
C ARG A 213 -3.30 -0.97 -11.30
N ASP A 214 -3.21 -0.26 -12.42
CA ASP A 214 -1.94 0.20 -12.96
C ASP A 214 -1.26 1.24 -12.04
N GLY A 215 -2.05 2.02 -11.28
CA GLY A 215 -1.50 2.94 -10.28
C GLY A 215 -0.74 2.23 -9.15
N PHE A 216 -1.17 1.04 -8.73
CA PHE A 216 -0.46 0.22 -7.74
C PHE A 216 0.81 -0.40 -8.35
N ALA A 217 0.71 -0.89 -9.58
CA ALA A 217 1.82 -1.47 -10.32
C ALA A 217 2.92 -0.43 -10.60
N TYR A 218 2.52 0.76 -11.04
CA TYR A 218 3.42 1.89 -11.24
C TYR A 218 4.20 2.24 -9.96
N GLY A 219 3.51 2.36 -8.83
CA GLY A 219 4.17 2.67 -7.56
C GLY A 219 5.10 1.55 -7.06
N ALA A 220 4.77 0.27 -7.34
CA ALA A 220 5.66 -0.85 -7.00
C ALA A 220 6.95 -0.82 -7.84
N VAL A 221 6.86 -0.47 -9.14
CA VAL A 221 8.05 -0.28 -10.00
C VAL A 221 8.87 0.91 -9.51
N ARG A 222 8.25 2.06 -9.17
CA ARG A 222 8.94 3.22 -8.60
C ARG A 222 9.63 2.88 -7.26
N ALA A 223 9.00 2.03 -6.45
CA ALA A 223 9.63 1.53 -5.22
C ALA A 223 10.85 0.66 -5.51
N ALA A 224 10.82 -0.17 -6.55
CA ALA A 224 11.95 -0.98 -6.95
C ALA A 224 13.12 -0.10 -7.45
N GLU A 225 12.84 0.90 -8.27
CA GLU A 225 13.83 1.90 -8.72
C GLU A 225 14.49 2.61 -7.53
N TRP A 226 13.69 2.98 -6.53
CA TRP A 226 14.20 3.62 -5.32
C TRP A 226 15.04 2.68 -4.46
N LEU A 227 14.65 1.40 -4.31
CA LEU A 227 15.28 0.45 -3.38
C LEU A 227 16.65 -0.04 -3.84
N VAL A 228 16.90 -0.08 -5.16
CA VAL A 228 18.20 -0.54 -5.71
C VAL A 228 19.35 0.30 -5.14
N GLY A 229 20.38 -0.38 -4.60
CA GLY A 229 21.53 0.24 -3.95
C GLY A 229 21.31 0.68 -2.50
N ARG A 230 20.14 0.43 -1.92
CA ARG A 230 19.85 0.72 -0.51
C ARG A 230 19.74 -0.58 0.30
N THR A 231 20.06 -0.50 1.58
CA THR A 231 20.02 -1.63 2.52
C THR A 231 19.10 -1.28 3.69
N GLY A 232 18.23 -2.20 4.06
CA GLY A 232 17.31 -2.05 5.17
C GLY A 232 15.91 -2.59 4.88
N PHE A 233 15.05 -2.51 5.89
CA PHE A 233 13.63 -2.78 5.76
C PHE A 233 12.86 -1.45 5.81
N PHE A 234 12.15 -1.14 4.75
CA PHE A 234 11.45 0.12 4.55
C PHE A 234 9.96 -0.11 4.33
N THR A 235 9.15 0.87 4.72
CA THR A 235 7.76 0.96 4.27
C THR A 235 7.62 2.04 3.18
N PHE A 236 6.71 1.83 2.24
CA PHE A 236 6.48 2.79 1.15
C PHE A 236 6.07 4.17 1.64
N ALA A 237 5.36 4.23 2.78
CA ALA A 237 4.93 5.50 3.38
C ALA A 237 6.11 6.32 3.91
N GLU A 238 7.14 5.67 4.48
CA GLU A 238 8.34 6.34 4.99
C GLU A 238 9.20 6.93 3.87
N VAL A 239 9.27 6.25 2.74
CA VAL A 239 10.13 6.63 1.61
C VAL A 239 9.40 7.43 0.51
N LEU A 240 8.10 7.67 0.69
CA LEU A 240 7.26 8.33 -0.31
C LEU A 240 7.83 9.68 -0.77
N HIS A 241 8.33 10.49 0.17
CA HIS A 241 8.90 11.80 -0.13
C HIS A 241 10.10 11.69 -1.06
N GLU A 242 11.00 10.74 -0.83
CA GLU A 242 12.17 10.52 -1.69
C GLU A 242 11.75 9.98 -3.06
N ILE A 243 10.75 9.08 -3.12
CA ILE A 243 10.22 8.57 -4.39
C ILE A 243 9.60 9.71 -5.22
N LEU A 244 8.92 10.67 -4.58
CA LEU A 244 8.34 11.84 -5.25
C LEU A 244 9.40 12.85 -5.68
N ALA A 245 10.47 13.03 -4.88
CA ALA A 245 11.57 13.93 -5.18
C ALA A 245 12.47 13.41 -6.31
N HIS A 246 12.49 12.09 -6.52
CA HIS A 246 13.26 11.45 -7.59
C HIS A 246 12.62 11.77 -8.93
N LYS A 247 13.14 12.83 -9.60
CA LYS A 247 12.62 13.28 -10.90
C LYS A 247 12.79 12.19 -11.94
N GLU A 248 11.74 11.97 -12.73
CA GLU A 248 11.87 11.18 -13.96
C GLU A 248 12.82 11.94 -14.90
N GLU A 249 13.95 11.33 -15.24
CA GLU A 249 14.69 11.79 -16.42
C GLU A 249 13.79 11.55 -17.64
N ARG A 250 13.28 12.63 -18.22
CA ARG A 250 12.42 12.62 -19.42
C ARG A 250 13.26 12.44 -20.66
#